data_7040bbd4aa7fece6e05f2f6360fa3007
#
_entry.id   7040bbd4aa7fece6e05f2f6360fa3007
#
_cell.length_a   1.000
_cell.length_b   1.000
_cell.length_c   1.000
_cell.angle_alpha   90.00
_cell.angle_beta   90.00
_cell.angle_gamma   90.00
#
_symmetry.space_group_name_H-M   'P 1'
#
loop_
_entity.id
_entity.type
_entity.pdbx_description
1 polymer ?
#
loop_
_entity_poly.entity_id
_entity_poly.type
_entity_poly.pdbx_seq_one_letter_code
_entity_poly.pdbx_strand_id
1 'polypeptide(L)'
;YPPRLCDPFMGGGTLLVESLCRGWEVTGNDINPIAALVARERCRSRLPKHAAMVWNALEFLQNEVERRRRDKIRVEHPHLSMLKTHYQPHIFAEMLQWSDCLEQLYPGPDRDTLRFVFSSLVGKFSRRIEEGNDGEKKEKGNFPRGAFSLWMQRKTREVLERQQDLSRRLPDPKMRPQIWQQDVKELS
;
A
#
# COMPACT_ATOMS: atom_id res chain seq x y z
N TYR A 1 18.17 -19.37 21.90
CA TYR A 1 17.86 -18.87 20.57
C TYR A 1 16.36 -18.56 20.51
N PRO A 2 15.91 -17.44 19.91
CA PRO A 2 14.50 -17.19 19.74
C PRO A 2 13.88 -18.27 18.82
N PRO A 3 12.59 -18.60 19.00
CA PRO A 3 11.89 -19.48 18.07
C PRO A 3 11.91 -18.91 16.66
N ARG A 4 11.90 -19.78 15.66
CA ARG A 4 11.91 -19.42 14.24
C ARG A 4 10.63 -19.84 13.56
N LEU A 5 10.10 -18.96 12.73
CA LEU A 5 8.93 -19.22 11.87
C LEU A 5 9.31 -19.02 10.42
N CYS A 6 8.90 -19.96 9.56
CA CYS A 6 8.93 -19.79 8.12
C CYS A 6 7.50 -19.97 7.57
N ASP A 7 7.00 -18.97 6.84
CA ASP A 7 5.71 -19.03 6.15
C ASP A 7 5.96 -18.95 4.63
N PRO A 8 5.94 -20.10 3.92
CA PRO A 8 6.25 -20.14 2.49
C PRO A 8 5.14 -19.58 1.59
N PHE A 9 3.95 -19.29 2.14
CA PHE A 9 2.78 -18.73 1.46
C PHE A 9 2.17 -17.60 2.27
N MET A 10 3.00 -16.61 2.65
CA MET A 10 2.67 -15.62 3.68
C MET A 10 1.48 -14.72 3.35
N GLY A 11 1.10 -14.57 2.06
CA GLY A 11 0.03 -13.67 1.66
C GLY A 11 0.21 -12.26 2.23
N GLY A 12 -0.78 -11.77 2.94
CA GLY A 12 -0.72 -10.46 3.62
C GLY A 12 0.11 -10.41 4.90
N GLY A 13 0.83 -11.49 5.28
CA GLY A 13 1.79 -11.51 6.39
C GLY A 13 1.17 -11.43 7.79
N THR A 14 -0.06 -11.90 7.99
CA THR A 14 -0.71 -11.86 9.32
C THR A 14 0.07 -12.67 10.34
N LEU A 15 0.47 -13.90 9.97
CA LEU A 15 1.24 -14.78 10.84
C LEU A 15 2.62 -14.17 11.17
N LEU A 16 3.23 -13.47 10.20
CA LEU A 16 4.52 -12.80 10.40
C LEU A 16 4.41 -11.72 11.48
N VAL A 17 3.38 -10.86 11.41
CA VAL A 17 3.15 -9.79 12.40
C VAL A 17 2.99 -10.36 13.80
N GLU A 18 2.14 -11.40 13.96
CA GLU A 18 1.88 -12.02 15.26
C GLU A 18 3.13 -12.68 15.85
N SER A 19 3.94 -13.31 15.02
CA SER A 19 5.18 -13.96 15.46
C SER A 19 6.26 -12.93 15.82
N LEU A 20 6.39 -11.85 15.07
CA LEU A 20 7.28 -10.73 15.42
C LEU A 20 6.91 -10.13 16.78
N CYS A 21 5.60 -9.93 17.06
CA CYS A 21 5.14 -9.43 18.36
C CYS A 21 5.49 -10.37 19.53
N ARG A 22 5.72 -11.66 19.26
CA ARG A 22 6.19 -12.66 20.25
C ARG A 22 7.71 -12.74 20.34
N GLY A 23 8.45 -11.94 19.57
CA GLY A 23 9.90 -11.94 19.57
C GLY A 23 10.53 -13.08 18.75
N TRP A 24 9.81 -13.66 17.81
CA TRP A 24 10.32 -14.73 16.97
C TRP A 24 11.12 -14.20 15.78
N GLU A 25 12.12 -14.96 15.33
CA GLU A 25 12.73 -14.75 14.02
C GLU A 25 11.77 -15.24 12.94
N VAL A 26 11.48 -14.39 11.95
CA VAL A 26 10.40 -14.65 11.00
C VAL A 26 10.88 -14.51 9.57
N THR A 27 10.60 -15.53 8.78
CA THR A 27 10.80 -15.55 7.33
C THR A 27 9.48 -15.78 6.63
N GLY A 28 9.18 -15.00 5.59
CA GLY A 28 7.99 -15.16 4.77
C GLY A 28 8.36 -15.20 3.29
N ASN A 29 7.61 -15.97 2.51
CA ASN A 29 7.72 -15.99 1.05
C ASN A 29 6.34 -15.91 0.40
N ASP A 30 6.27 -15.24 -0.75
CA ASP A 30 5.11 -15.30 -1.62
C ASP A 30 5.54 -14.96 -3.05
N ILE A 31 5.01 -15.66 -4.04
CA ILE A 31 5.29 -15.40 -5.45
C ILE A 31 4.65 -14.09 -5.93
N ASN A 32 3.56 -13.65 -5.27
CA ASN A 32 2.83 -12.45 -5.64
C ASN A 32 3.53 -11.19 -5.13
N PRO A 33 4.02 -10.29 -6.01
CA PRO A 33 4.70 -9.07 -5.60
C PRO A 33 3.84 -8.13 -4.74
N ILE A 34 2.52 -8.15 -4.93
CA ILE A 34 1.59 -7.36 -4.12
C ILE A 34 1.52 -7.93 -2.70
N ALA A 35 1.45 -9.26 -2.55
CA ALA A 35 1.47 -9.91 -1.25
C ALA A 35 2.78 -9.58 -0.50
N ALA A 36 3.92 -9.67 -1.18
CA ALA A 36 5.21 -9.30 -0.60
C ALA A 36 5.28 -7.83 -0.15
N LEU A 37 4.75 -6.90 -0.96
CA LEU A 37 4.65 -5.48 -0.58
C LEU A 37 3.75 -5.31 0.65
N VAL A 38 2.57 -5.93 0.66
CA VAL A 38 1.61 -5.88 1.78
C VAL A 38 2.24 -6.41 3.06
N ALA A 39 2.89 -7.58 3.00
CA ALA A 39 3.54 -8.19 4.16
C ALA A 39 4.67 -7.31 4.70
N ARG A 40 5.54 -6.76 3.83
CA ARG A 40 6.61 -5.83 4.22
C ARG A 40 6.05 -4.61 4.96
N GLU A 41 5.01 -3.98 4.44
CA GLU A 41 4.43 -2.78 5.03
C GLU A 41 3.66 -3.07 6.33
N ARG A 42 2.99 -4.21 6.43
CA ARG A 42 2.32 -4.63 7.67
C ARG A 42 3.30 -5.00 8.79
N CYS A 43 4.46 -5.55 8.45
CA CYS A 43 5.52 -5.89 9.39
C CYS A 43 6.50 -4.71 9.66
N ARG A 44 6.28 -3.56 9.02
CA ARG A 44 7.15 -2.39 9.20
C ARG A 44 6.82 -1.68 10.51
N SER A 45 7.72 -1.73 11.47
CA SER A 45 7.66 -0.83 12.63
C SER A 45 8.19 0.55 12.24
N ARG A 46 7.60 1.61 12.76
CA ARG A 46 7.97 2.97 12.41
C ARG A 46 7.98 3.89 13.63
N LEU A 47 9.11 4.53 13.87
CA LEU A 47 9.23 5.55 14.89
C LEU A 47 8.57 6.88 14.43
N PRO A 48 8.12 7.74 15.35
CA PRO A 48 7.42 9.00 15.01
C PRO A 48 8.18 9.87 14.00
N LYS A 49 9.52 10.01 14.16
CA LYS A 49 10.35 10.78 13.23
C LYS A 49 10.31 10.25 11.78
N HIS A 50 10.25 8.93 11.60
CA HIS A 50 10.16 8.32 10.28
C HIS A 50 8.73 8.38 9.72
N ALA A 51 7.72 8.41 10.57
CA ALA A 51 6.34 8.65 10.13
C ALA A 51 6.18 10.08 9.59
N ALA A 52 6.83 11.07 10.20
CA ALA A 52 6.85 12.45 9.71
C ALA A 52 7.47 12.55 8.30
N MET A 53 8.50 11.75 7.98
CA MET A 53 9.10 11.74 6.63
C MET A 53 8.11 11.26 5.57
N VAL A 54 7.36 10.19 5.85
CA VAL A 54 6.30 9.71 4.92
C VAL A 54 5.22 10.78 4.74
N TRP A 55 4.87 11.47 5.84
CA TRP A 55 3.87 12.54 5.79
C TRP A 55 4.32 13.71 4.91
N ASN A 56 5.57 14.16 5.08
CA ASN A 56 6.15 15.19 4.23
C ASN A 56 6.19 14.78 2.75
N ALA A 57 6.54 13.52 2.46
CA ALA A 57 6.51 13.00 1.10
C ALA A 57 5.08 12.97 0.52
N LEU A 58 4.08 12.60 1.33
CA LEU A 58 2.67 12.64 0.93
C LEU A 58 2.21 14.06 0.60
N GLU A 59 2.53 15.04 1.45
CA GLU A 59 2.17 16.44 1.24
C GLU A 59 2.83 17.00 -0.04
N PHE A 60 4.11 16.70 -0.24
CA PHE A 60 4.80 17.05 -1.47
C PHE A 60 4.08 16.50 -2.71
N LEU A 61 3.76 15.20 -2.72
CA LEU A 61 3.05 14.58 -3.83
C LEU A 61 1.66 15.18 -4.04
N GLN A 62 0.94 15.45 -2.97
CA GLN A 62 -0.39 16.04 -3.04
C GLN A 62 -0.33 17.43 -3.68
N ASN A 63 0.60 18.27 -3.27
CA ASN A 63 0.80 19.60 -3.85
C ASN A 63 1.15 19.50 -5.35
N GLU A 64 1.97 18.52 -5.72
CA GLU A 64 2.34 18.28 -7.12
C GLU A 64 1.13 17.80 -7.95
N VAL A 65 0.32 16.87 -7.44
CA VAL A 65 -0.91 16.42 -8.09
C VAL A 65 -1.91 17.59 -8.27
N GLU A 66 -2.05 18.45 -7.24
CA GLU A 66 -2.91 19.62 -7.34
C GLU A 66 -2.38 20.66 -8.33
N ARG A 67 -1.07 20.91 -8.37
CA ARG A 67 -0.42 21.75 -9.36
C ARG A 67 -0.72 21.25 -10.77
N ARG A 68 -0.47 19.97 -11.04
CA ARG A 68 -0.71 19.35 -12.34
C ARG A 68 -2.18 19.44 -12.76
N ARG A 69 -3.10 19.29 -11.80
CA ARG A 69 -4.53 19.43 -12.06
C ARG A 69 -4.89 20.88 -12.48
N ARG A 70 -4.32 21.89 -11.80
CA ARG A 70 -4.51 23.31 -12.17
C ARG A 70 -3.95 23.62 -13.54
N ASP A 71 -2.75 23.13 -13.82
CA ASP A 71 -2.03 23.34 -15.08
C ASP A 71 -2.59 22.46 -16.21
N LYS A 72 -3.64 21.66 -15.94
CA LYS A 72 -4.30 20.74 -16.89
C LYS A 72 -3.32 19.75 -17.54
N ILE A 73 -2.25 19.37 -16.82
CA ILE A 73 -1.30 18.37 -17.29
C ILE A 73 -2.01 17.03 -17.35
N ARG A 74 -1.98 16.37 -18.51
CA ARG A 74 -2.53 15.05 -18.71
C ARG A 74 -1.42 14.01 -18.63
N VAL A 75 -1.68 12.95 -17.84
CA VAL A 75 -0.83 11.76 -17.79
C VAL A 75 -1.52 10.69 -18.61
N GLU A 76 -0.82 10.16 -19.60
CA GLU A 76 -1.32 9.07 -20.44
C GLU A 76 -0.48 7.82 -20.21
N HIS A 77 -1.16 6.73 -19.90
CA HIS A 77 -0.56 5.41 -19.83
C HIS A 77 -1.28 4.49 -20.82
N PRO A 78 -0.68 4.21 -21.99
CA PRO A 78 -1.32 3.39 -23.04
C PRO A 78 -1.79 2.04 -22.50
N HIS A 79 -0.98 1.38 -21.68
CA HIS A 79 -1.29 0.07 -21.09
C HIS A 79 -2.43 0.11 -20.04
N LEU A 80 -2.77 1.29 -19.51
CA LEU A 80 -3.84 1.46 -18.53
C LEU A 80 -5.13 1.94 -19.17
N SER A 81 -5.15 2.20 -20.48
CA SER A 81 -6.34 2.70 -21.18
C SER A 81 -7.55 1.77 -21.05
N MET A 82 -7.32 0.45 -21.00
CA MET A 82 -8.37 -0.55 -20.78
C MET A 82 -9.03 -0.44 -19.39
N LEU A 83 -8.35 0.16 -18.43
CA LEU A 83 -8.88 0.32 -17.06
C LEU A 83 -9.83 1.50 -16.92
N LYS A 84 -9.91 2.40 -17.93
CA LYS A 84 -10.79 3.59 -17.89
C LYS A 84 -12.25 3.23 -17.59
N THR A 85 -12.73 2.12 -18.12
CA THR A 85 -14.11 1.66 -17.96
C THR A 85 -14.44 1.22 -16.52
N HIS A 86 -13.41 0.92 -15.74
CA HIS A 86 -13.59 0.45 -14.35
C HIS A 86 -13.63 1.57 -13.32
N TYR A 87 -13.41 2.81 -13.73
CA TYR A 87 -13.37 3.97 -12.84
C TYR A 87 -14.19 5.13 -13.39
N GLN A 88 -14.57 6.06 -12.50
CA GLN A 88 -15.07 7.34 -12.94
C GLN A 88 -13.95 8.14 -13.61
N PRO A 89 -14.21 8.86 -14.72
CA PRO A 89 -13.14 9.49 -15.51
C PRO A 89 -12.23 10.42 -14.70
N HIS A 90 -12.81 11.21 -13.80
CA HIS A 90 -12.06 12.15 -12.96
C HIS A 90 -11.24 11.45 -11.87
N ILE A 91 -11.74 10.33 -11.32
CA ILE A 91 -10.99 9.50 -10.37
C ILE A 91 -9.83 8.80 -11.08
N PHE A 92 -10.09 8.24 -12.26
CA PHE A 92 -9.02 7.60 -13.03
C PHE A 92 -7.90 8.57 -13.40
N ALA A 93 -8.25 9.78 -13.84
CA ALA A 93 -7.27 10.83 -14.14
C ALA A 93 -6.44 11.22 -12.89
N GLU A 94 -7.08 11.32 -11.73
CA GLU A 94 -6.41 11.60 -10.45
C GLU A 94 -5.45 10.46 -10.06
N MET A 95 -5.89 9.19 -10.20
CA MET A 95 -5.06 8.01 -9.95
C MET A 95 -3.82 7.97 -10.84
N LEU A 96 -3.95 8.30 -12.13
CA LEU A 96 -2.81 8.34 -13.04
C LEU A 96 -1.78 9.40 -12.61
N GLN A 97 -2.22 10.57 -12.17
CA GLN A 97 -1.33 11.61 -11.67
C GLN A 97 -0.62 11.18 -10.39
N TRP A 98 -1.34 10.56 -9.45
CA TRP A 98 -0.74 9.99 -8.25
C TRP A 98 0.28 8.91 -8.56
N SER A 99 -0.03 8.00 -9.48
CA SER A 99 0.88 6.93 -9.90
C SER A 99 2.17 7.49 -10.49
N ASP A 100 2.06 8.48 -11.40
CA ASP A 100 3.23 9.10 -12.03
C ASP A 100 4.08 9.88 -11.02
N CYS A 101 3.45 10.64 -10.13
CA CYS A 101 4.16 11.36 -9.06
C CYS A 101 4.87 10.41 -8.09
N LEU A 102 4.25 9.27 -7.73
CA LEU A 102 4.86 8.24 -6.89
C LEU A 102 6.13 7.64 -7.52
N GLU A 103 6.13 7.44 -8.84
CA GLU A 103 7.31 6.91 -9.54
C GLU A 103 8.48 7.91 -9.59
N GLN A 104 8.23 9.20 -9.37
CA GLN A 104 9.27 10.24 -9.30
C GLN A 104 9.93 10.34 -7.93
N LEU A 105 9.36 9.74 -6.88
CA LEU A 105 10.04 9.65 -5.59
C LEU A 105 11.24 8.70 -5.67
N TYR A 106 12.30 9.04 -4.93
CA TYR A 106 13.41 8.11 -4.76
C TYR A 106 12.94 6.78 -4.16
N PRO A 107 13.46 5.64 -4.69
CA PRO A 107 13.20 4.33 -4.09
C PRO A 107 13.57 4.31 -2.60
N GLY A 108 12.67 3.78 -1.78
CA GLY A 108 12.91 3.70 -0.34
C GLY A 108 11.64 3.47 0.47
N PRO A 109 11.79 3.35 1.80
CA PRO A 109 10.71 2.96 2.69
C PRO A 109 9.48 3.87 2.63
N ASP A 110 9.64 5.15 2.35
CA ASP A 110 8.56 6.12 2.33
C ASP A 110 7.75 6.00 1.04
N ARG A 111 8.43 5.84 -0.11
CA ARG A 111 7.80 5.51 -1.39
C ARG A 111 7.05 4.19 -1.30
N ASP A 112 7.64 3.14 -0.72
CA ASP A 112 7.01 1.83 -0.59
C ASP A 112 5.72 1.91 0.22
N THR A 113 5.74 2.66 1.34
CA THR A 113 4.54 2.88 2.15
C THR A 113 3.44 3.61 1.35
N LEU A 114 3.79 4.65 0.59
CA LEU A 114 2.82 5.38 -0.22
C LEU A 114 2.30 4.55 -1.41
N ARG A 115 3.15 3.71 -2.02
CA ARG A 115 2.71 2.72 -3.04
C ARG A 115 1.77 1.68 -2.45
N PHE A 116 2.05 1.19 -1.25
CA PHE A 116 1.14 0.29 -0.53
C PHE A 116 -0.21 0.95 -0.26
N VAL A 117 -0.22 2.20 0.23
CA VAL A 117 -1.45 2.96 0.44
C VAL A 117 -2.21 3.12 -0.87
N PHE A 118 -1.53 3.54 -1.95
CA PHE A 118 -2.12 3.68 -3.28
C PHE A 118 -2.76 2.38 -3.75
N SER A 119 -2.03 1.25 -3.70
CA SER A 119 -2.52 -0.04 -4.14
C SER A 119 -3.77 -0.50 -3.38
N SER A 120 -3.82 -0.21 -2.06
CA SER A 120 -4.98 -0.55 -1.21
C SER A 120 -6.25 0.23 -1.57
N LEU A 121 -6.12 1.37 -2.25
CA LEU A 121 -7.23 2.22 -2.66
C LEU A 121 -7.74 1.91 -4.06
N VAL A 122 -6.92 1.31 -4.93
CA VAL A 122 -7.29 1.00 -6.33
C VAL A 122 -8.61 0.23 -6.40
N GLY A 123 -8.75 -0.86 -5.65
CA GLY A 123 -9.98 -1.65 -5.60
C GLY A 123 -11.19 -0.88 -5.06
N LYS A 124 -10.96 0.01 -4.07
CA LYS A 124 -12.02 0.80 -3.45
C LYS A 124 -12.73 1.72 -4.44
N PHE A 125 -11.99 2.34 -5.34
CA PHE A 125 -12.53 3.29 -6.32
C PHE A 125 -12.99 2.64 -7.62
N SER A 126 -12.76 1.33 -7.78
CA SER A 126 -13.23 0.57 -8.93
C SER A 126 -14.75 0.49 -8.94
N ARG A 127 -15.35 0.64 -10.13
CA ARG A 127 -16.78 0.37 -10.39
C ARG A 127 -17.09 -1.12 -10.46
N ARG A 128 -16.07 -1.99 -10.52
CA ARG A 128 -16.27 -3.42 -10.47
C ARG A 128 -16.99 -3.76 -9.17
N ILE A 129 -18.12 -4.39 -9.35
CA ILE A 129 -18.93 -4.95 -8.28
C ILE A 129 -18.15 -6.15 -7.75
N GLU A 130 -17.76 -6.13 -6.49
CA GLU A 130 -17.39 -7.35 -5.81
C GLU A 130 -18.65 -8.18 -5.71
N GLU A 131 -18.67 -9.37 -6.30
CA GLU A 131 -19.70 -10.35 -6.05
C GLU A 131 -19.62 -10.72 -4.57
N GLY A 132 -20.44 -10.07 -3.76
CA GLY A 132 -20.68 -10.50 -2.40
C GLY A 132 -21.36 -11.85 -2.41
N ASN A 133 -21.20 -12.66 -1.37
CA ASN A 133 -21.81 -13.97 -1.21
C ASN A 133 -23.35 -14.03 -1.40
N ASP A 134 -24.00 -12.87 -1.49
CA ASP A 134 -25.47 -12.75 -1.58
C ASP A 134 -25.97 -12.29 -2.97
N GLY A 135 -25.12 -12.22 -3.99
CA GLY A 135 -25.55 -11.90 -5.37
C GLY A 135 -26.09 -10.48 -5.58
N GLU A 136 -26.15 -9.62 -4.58
CA GLU A 136 -26.58 -8.23 -4.73
C GLU A 136 -25.47 -7.35 -5.29
N LYS A 137 -25.67 -6.90 -6.51
CA LYS A 137 -24.82 -5.91 -7.20
C LYS A 137 -25.08 -4.52 -6.60
N LYS A 138 -24.30 -4.08 -5.63
CA LYS A 138 -24.32 -2.69 -5.16
C LYS A 138 -23.48 -1.82 -6.06
N GLU A 139 -24.09 -0.93 -6.85
CA GLU A 139 -23.37 0.13 -7.54
C GLU A 139 -22.65 0.99 -6.50
N LYS A 140 -21.32 1.07 -6.60
CA LYS A 140 -20.56 2.02 -5.78
C LYS A 140 -20.93 3.44 -6.19
N GLY A 141 -21.34 4.26 -5.21
CA GLY A 141 -21.79 5.62 -5.43
C GLY A 141 -20.76 6.52 -6.15
N ASN A 142 -21.21 7.66 -6.63
CA ASN A 142 -20.34 8.63 -7.28
C ASN A 142 -19.37 9.26 -6.27
N PHE A 143 -18.07 9.20 -6.57
CA PHE A 143 -17.05 9.87 -5.78
C PHE A 143 -16.88 11.32 -6.27
N PRO A 144 -16.75 12.31 -5.37
CA PRO A 144 -16.46 13.68 -5.76
C PRO A 144 -15.03 13.82 -6.30
N ARG A 145 -14.77 14.91 -7.04
CA ARG A 145 -13.40 15.25 -7.46
C ARG A 145 -12.50 15.48 -6.24
N GLY A 146 -11.27 15.00 -6.27
CA GLY A 146 -10.35 15.05 -5.14
C GLY A 146 -10.54 13.96 -4.09
N ALA A 147 -11.53 13.07 -4.30
CA ALA A 147 -11.79 11.99 -3.36
C ALA A 147 -10.59 11.05 -3.20
N PHE A 148 -9.90 10.73 -4.29
CA PHE A 148 -8.74 9.84 -4.23
C PHE A 148 -7.62 10.44 -3.35
N SER A 149 -7.28 11.72 -3.53
CA SER A 149 -6.28 12.43 -2.72
C SER A 149 -6.67 12.47 -1.24
N LEU A 150 -7.94 12.73 -0.94
CA LEU A 150 -8.43 12.68 0.44
C LEU A 150 -8.28 11.29 1.08
N TRP A 151 -8.56 10.24 0.30
CA TRP A 151 -8.38 8.87 0.77
C TRP A 151 -6.91 8.47 0.89
N MET A 152 -6.02 8.99 0.04
CA MET A 152 -4.57 8.84 0.20
C MET A 152 -4.13 9.37 1.57
N GLN A 153 -4.57 10.57 1.96
CA GLN A 153 -4.26 11.15 3.28
C GLN A 153 -4.79 10.28 4.43
N ARG A 154 -6.09 9.94 4.38
CA ARG A 154 -6.74 9.15 5.44
C ARG A 154 -6.07 7.79 5.61
N LYS A 155 -5.81 7.10 4.50
CA LYS A 155 -5.22 5.76 4.53
C LYS A 155 -3.75 5.80 4.95
N THR A 156 -3.00 6.81 4.55
CA THR A 156 -1.62 7.01 5.03
C THR A 156 -1.59 7.17 6.54
N ARG A 157 -2.48 8.00 7.11
CA ARG A 157 -2.60 8.16 8.55
C ARG A 157 -2.86 6.82 9.25
N GLU A 158 -3.85 6.07 8.80
CA GLU A 158 -4.19 4.76 9.34
C GLU A 158 -3.00 3.79 9.30
N VAL A 159 -2.27 3.76 8.19
CA VAL A 159 -1.10 2.89 8.02
C VAL A 159 0.02 3.30 8.97
N LEU A 160 0.31 4.60 9.08
CA LEU A 160 1.36 5.10 9.98
C LEU A 160 1.02 4.85 11.45
N GLU A 161 -0.23 5.02 11.86
CA GLU A 161 -0.69 4.71 13.22
C GLU A 161 -0.49 3.22 13.54
N ARG A 162 -0.85 2.33 12.61
CA ARG A 162 -0.62 0.87 12.77
C ARG A 162 0.86 0.51 12.82
N GLN A 163 1.71 1.15 12.02
CA GLN A 163 3.15 0.93 12.03
C GLN A 163 3.80 1.44 13.32
N GLN A 164 3.31 2.54 13.88
CA GLN A 164 3.76 3.05 15.18
C GLN A 164 3.27 2.16 16.33
N ASP A 165 2.04 1.66 16.27
CA ASP A 165 1.52 0.71 17.25
C ASP A 165 2.31 -0.59 17.24
N LEU A 166 2.62 -1.13 16.06
CA LEU A 166 3.50 -2.29 15.92
C LEU A 166 4.86 -2.01 16.57
N SER A 167 5.43 -0.81 16.39
CA SER A 167 6.70 -0.43 17.01
C SER A 167 6.70 -0.51 18.54
N ARG A 168 5.53 -0.29 19.18
CA ARG A 168 5.36 -0.39 20.63
C ARG A 168 5.16 -1.84 21.10
N ARG A 169 4.58 -2.68 20.22
CA ARG A 169 4.28 -4.08 20.54
C ARG A 169 5.47 -5.02 20.33
N LEU A 170 6.43 -4.64 19.49
CA LEU A 170 7.63 -5.44 19.26
C LEU A 170 8.54 -5.42 20.48
N PRO A 171 9.11 -6.58 20.90
CA PRO A 171 10.13 -6.64 21.94
C PRO A 171 11.36 -5.79 21.61
N ASP A 172 11.76 -5.76 20.36
CA ASP A 172 12.75 -4.83 19.80
C ASP A 172 12.17 -4.14 18.55
N PRO A 173 12.03 -2.79 18.55
CA PRO A 173 11.54 -2.04 17.39
C PRO A 173 12.37 -2.21 16.11
N LYS A 174 13.57 -2.78 16.20
CA LYS A 174 14.42 -3.08 15.04
C LYS A 174 14.10 -4.42 14.39
N MET A 175 13.32 -5.27 15.03
CA MET A 175 12.93 -6.57 14.45
C MET A 175 12.27 -6.38 13.09
N ARG A 176 12.66 -7.21 12.14
CA ARG A 176 12.13 -7.23 10.78
C ARG A 176 12.03 -8.68 10.31
N PRO A 177 11.00 -9.03 9.55
CA PRO A 177 10.96 -10.31 8.88
C PRO A 177 11.94 -10.31 7.70
N GLN A 178 12.44 -11.49 7.36
CA GLN A 178 13.00 -11.72 6.03
C GLN A 178 11.83 -12.03 5.09
N ILE A 179 11.69 -11.25 4.02
CA ILE A 179 10.60 -11.43 3.06
C ILE A 179 11.19 -11.66 1.67
N TRP A 180 10.89 -12.83 1.13
CA TRP A 180 11.26 -13.27 -0.20
C TRP A 180 10.06 -13.16 -1.16
N GLN A 181 10.37 -12.99 -2.44
CA GLN A 181 9.38 -12.96 -3.51
C GLN A 181 9.87 -13.90 -4.61
N GLN A 182 9.58 -15.18 -4.46
CA GLN A 182 10.03 -16.20 -5.40
C GLN A 182 9.10 -17.41 -5.41
N ASP A 183 9.23 -18.28 -6.41
CA ASP A 183 8.52 -19.55 -6.42
C ASP A 183 9.00 -20.39 -5.22
N VAL A 184 8.05 -20.99 -4.51
CA VAL A 184 8.36 -21.86 -3.35
C VAL A 184 9.27 -23.03 -3.73
N LYS A 185 9.27 -23.47 -4.97
CA LYS A 185 10.15 -24.51 -5.49
C LYS A 185 11.62 -24.09 -5.56
N GLU A 186 11.89 -22.79 -5.51
CA GLU A 186 13.25 -22.21 -5.53
C GLU A 186 13.77 -21.90 -4.12
N LEU A 187 12.96 -22.17 -3.09
CA LEU A 187 13.37 -22.05 -1.69
C LEU A 187 14.30 -23.24 -1.35
N SER A 188 15.58 -23.01 -1.31
CA SER A 188 16.62 -23.99 -0.90
C SER A 188 17.14 -23.67 0.49
#